data_c8310ca83ceae568742c76ed91fb25cf
#
_entry.id   c8310ca83ceae568742c76ed91fb25cf
#
_cell.length_a   1.000
_cell.length_b   1.000
_cell.length_c   1.000
_cell.angle_alpha   90.00
_cell.angle_beta   90.00
_cell.angle_gamma   90.00
#
_symmetry.space_group_name_H-M   'P 1'
#
loop_
_entity.id
_entity.type
_entity.pdbx_description
1 polymer ?
#
loop_
_entity_poly.entity_id
_entity_poly.type
_entity_poly.pdbx_seq_one_letter_code
_entity_poly.pdbx_strand_id
1 'polypeptide(L)' 'KAELLIPYNEGGLVNYIREEGILIKEDYRADGIYVKAVVDIQFLDKHKDLIV' A
#
# COMPACT_ATOMS: atom_id res chain seq x y z
N LYS A 1 -1.09 -7.19 9.07
CA LYS A 1 -0.86 -7.29 7.62
C LYS A 1 -2.06 -6.80 6.84
N ALA A 2 -1.80 -6.09 5.79
CA ALA A 2 -2.85 -5.59 4.92
C ALA A 2 -2.46 -5.76 3.46
N GLU A 3 -3.45 -5.80 2.59
CA GLU A 3 -3.26 -5.86 1.14
C GLU A 3 -3.93 -4.62 0.55
N LEU A 4 -3.19 -3.91 -0.29
CA LEU A 4 -3.67 -2.68 -0.89
C LEU A 4 -3.39 -2.69 -2.39
N LEU A 5 -4.26 -2.03 -3.14
CA LEU A 5 -4.02 -1.74 -4.53
C LEU A 5 -3.86 -0.22 -4.65
N ILE A 6 -2.64 0.23 -4.92
CA ILE A 6 -2.29 1.64 -4.89
C ILE A 6 -2.24 2.17 -6.32
N PRO A 7 -3.04 3.20 -6.63
CA PRO A 7 -3.01 3.78 -7.97
C PRO A 7 -1.61 4.31 -8.31
N TYR A 8 -1.24 4.24 -9.58
CA TYR A 8 0.08 4.66 -10.01
C TYR A 8 0.36 6.13 -9.73
N ASN A 9 -0.68 6.96 -9.69
CA ASN A 9 -0.49 8.38 -9.39
C ASN A 9 -0.33 8.66 -7.90
N GLU A 10 -0.32 7.62 -7.07
CA GLU A 10 -0.09 7.76 -5.64
C GLU A 10 1.12 6.95 -5.18
N GLY A 11 2.14 6.93 -6.02
CA GLY A 11 3.36 6.16 -5.72
C GLY A 11 4.05 6.55 -4.42
N GLY A 12 3.82 7.76 -3.93
CA GLY A 12 4.35 8.17 -2.64
C GLY A 12 3.89 7.33 -1.48
N LEU A 13 2.71 6.69 -1.61
CA LEU A 13 2.21 5.79 -0.58
C LEU A 13 3.07 4.54 -0.46
N VAL A 14 3.58 4.05 -1.58
CA VAL A 14 4.48 2.89 -1.57
C VAL A 14 5.77 3.22 -0.83
N ASN A 15 6.32 4.42 -1.07
CA ASN A 15 7.52 4.87 -0.35
C ASN A 15 7.25 4.99 1.14
N TYR A 16 6.09 5.53 1.50
CA TYR A 16 5.71 5.62 2.91
C TYR A 16 5.73 4.24 3.56
N ILE A 17 5.14 3.26 2.88
CA ILE A 17 5.07 1.89 3.41
C ILE A 17 6.48 1.32 3.59
N ARG A 18 7.37 1.56 2.62
CA ARG A 18 8.75 1.07 2.73
C ARG A 18 9.48 1.66 3.92
N GLU A 19 9.25 2.93 4.20
CA GLU A 19 9.99 3.64 5.24
C GLU A 19 9.38 3.47 6.61
N GLU A 20 8.05 3.47 6.70
CA GLU A 20 7.37 3.49 7.99
C GLU A 20 6.76 2.15 8.36
N GLY A 21 6.65 1.23 7.42
CA GLY A 21 6.09 -0.08 7.67
C GLY A 21 7.03 -1.18 7.24
N ILE A 22 6.46 -2.36 6.98
CA ILE A 22 7.22 -3.50 6.47
C ILE A 22 6.57 -3.94 5.17
N LEU A 23 7.27 -3.76 4.07
CA LEU A 23 6.78 -4.17 2.75
C LEU A 23 7.09 -5.64 2.54
N ILE A 24 6.05 -6.47 2.40
CA ILE A 24 6.20 -7.90 2.25
C ILE A 24 6.22 -8.29 0.78
N LYS A 25 5.30 -7.72 -0.01
CA LYS A 25 5.19 -8.04 -1.42
C LYS A 25 4.78 -6.81 -2.21
N GLU A 26 5.32 -6.67 -3.40
CA GLU A 26 5.03 -5.56 -4.29
C GLU A 26 4.86 -6.13 -5.70
N ASP A 27 3.73 -5.82 -6.35
CA ASP A 27 3.41 -6.38 -7.65
C ASP A 27 2.80 -5.28 -8.52
N TYR A 28 3.42 -5.02 -9.67
CA TYR A 28 2.99 -3.93 -10.56
C TYR A 28 2.00 -4.48 -11.56
N ARG A 29 0.72 -4.12 -11.41
CA ARG A 29 -0.37 -4.60 -12.24
C ARG A 29 -0.88 -3.50 -13.14
N ALA A 30 -1.76 -3.88 -14.08
CA ALA A 30 -2.32 -2.91 -15.03
C ALA A 30 -3.14 -1.83 -14.32
N ASP A 31 -3.85 -2.20 -13.27
CA ASP A 31 -4.77 -1.30 -12.56
C ASP A 31 -4.14 -0.62 -11.34
N GLY A 32 -2.88 -0.91 -11.03
CA GLY A 32 -2.21 -0.29 -9.91
C GLY A 32 -1.11 -1.15 -9.35
N ILE A 33 -0.57 -0.74 -8.22
CA ILE A 33 0.49 -1.45 -7.53
C ILE A 33 -0.12 -2.24 -6.38
N TYR A 34 -0.09 -3.56 -6.50
CA TYR A 34 -0.55 -4.40 -5.40
C TYR A 34 0.56 -4.49 -4.36
N VAL A 35 0.20 -4.26 -3.10
CA VAL A 35 1.16 -4.27 -2.00
C VAL A 35 0.61 -5.10 -0.86
N LYS A 36 1.44 -5.97 -0.32
CA LYS A 36 1.15 -6.67 0.93
C LYS A 36 2.15 -6.16 1.95
N ALA A 37 1.67 -5.65 3.07
CA ALA A 37 2.55 -4.95 4.01
C ALA A 37 1.99 -4.94 5.42
N VAL A 38 2.87 -4.66 6.37
CA VAL A 38 2.47 -4.36 7.75
C VAL A 38 2.58 -2.85 7.90
N VAL A 39 1.45 -2.19 8.16
CA VAL A 39 1.39 -0.75 8.33
C VAL A 39 0.54 -0.42 9.55
N ASP A 40 0.68 0.80 10.04
CA ASP A 40 -0.07 1.24 11.20
C ASP A 40 -1.56 1.42 10.86
N ILE A 41 -2.40 1.34 11.88
CA ILE A 41 -3.84 1.39 11.70
C ILE A 41 -4.31 2.76 11.20
N GLN A 42 -3.60 3.83 11.55
CA GLN A 42 -3.96 5.16 11.10
C GLN A 42 -3.79 5.29 9.59
N PHE A 43 -2.73 4.70 9.05
CA PHE A 43 -2.51 4.69 7.61
C PHE A 43 -3.62 3.92 6.90
N LEU A 44 -3.97 2.74 7.43
CA LEU A 44 -5.04 1.93 6.85
C LEU A 44 -6.37 2.67 6.89
N ASP A 45 -6.64 3.36 7.98
CA ASP A 45 -7.89 4.08 8.15
C ASP A 45 -8.02 5.23 7.14
N LYS A 46 -6.91 5.92 6.86
CA LYS A 46 -6.88 7.00 5.87
C LYS A 46 -7.06 6.48 4.45
N HIS A 47 -6.67 5.25 4.19
CA HIS A 47 -6.65 4.70 2.83
C HIS A 47 -7.48 3.43 2.72
N LYS A 48 -8.62 3.40 3.42
CA LYS A 48 -9.51 2.24 3.41
C LYS A 48 -9.97 1.86 2.02
N ASP A 49 -10.17 2.84 1.16
CA ASP A 49 -10.63 2.61 -0.21
C ASP A 49 -9.60 1.87 -1.07
N LEU A 50 -8.37 1.80 -0.63
CA LEU A 50 -7.32 1.09 -1.35
C LEU A 50 -7.15 -0.36 -0.88
N ILE A 51 -7.74 -0.72 0.23
CA ILE A 51 -7.60 -2.08 0.78
C ILE A 51 -8.38 -3.07 -0.09
N VAL A 52 -7.73 -4.16 -0.44
CA VAL A 52 -8.34 -5.21 -1.26
C VAL A 52 -8.44 -6.52 -0.51
#